data_83f5237cea7927519be8897d909700b2
#
_entry.id   83f5237cea7927519be8897d909700b2
#
_cell.length_a   1.000
_cell.length_b   1.000
_cell.length_c   1.000
_cell.angle_alpha   90.00
_cell.angle_beta   90.00
_cell.angle_gamma   90.00
#
_symmetry.space_group_name_H-M   'P 1'
#
loop_
_entity.id
_entity.type
_entity.pdbx_description
1 polymer ?
#
loop_
_entity_poly.entity_id
_entity_poly.type
_entity_poly.pdbx_seq_one_letter_code
_entity_poly.pdbx_strand_id
1 'polypeptide(L)'
;METLLNVNTKAVFNVAQLCANQIIKLKRKQGSIINISSIFGLVAGKKRSVYSMTKFSVEGLTKGMALDLAKYNIRVNSVCPNIVLTPRTKKYFADKKYNKYVKKNTPINKVVTVSDVATSVAFLASEASSMITGASIVIDGGWTAK
;
A
#
# COMPACT_ATOMS: atom_id res chain seq x y z
N MET A 1 -20.12 -3.68 4.61
CA MET A 1 -19.44 -3.98 3.34
C MET A 1 -19.23 -2.70 2.53
N GLU A 2 -20.29 -1.96 2.29
CA GLU A 2 -20.29 -0.75 1.46
C GLU A 2 -19.29 0.32 1.90
N THR A 3 -19.20 0.63 3.19
CA THR A 3 -18.24 1.60 3.74
C THR A 3 -16.79 1.23 3.40
N LEU A 4 -16.42 -0.06 3.50
CA LEU A 4 -15.07 -0.51 3.15
C LEU A 4 -14.79 -0.38 1.65
N LEU A 5 -15.77 -0.69 0.81
CA LEU A 5 -15.66 -0.51 -0.64
C LEU A 5 -15.52 0.97 -1.01
N ASN A 6 -16.32 1.83 -0.39
CA ASN A 6 -16.27 3.26 -0.66
C ASN A 6 -14.93 3.87 -0.27
N VAL A 7 -14.39 3.53 0.92
CA VAL A 7 -13.14 4.10 1.42
C VAL A 7 -11.91 3.45 0.80
N ASN A 8 -11.86 2.11 0.73
CA ASN A 8 -10.65 1.41 0.34
C ASN A 8 -10.51 1.17 -1.17
N THR A 9 -11.60 1.31 -1.93
CA THR A 9 -11.60 1.07 -3.38
C THR A 9 -11.98 2.33 -4.14
N LYS A 10 -13.22 2.80 -4.01
CA LYS A 10 -13.72 3.96 -4.78
C LYS A 10 -12.93 5.23 -4.48
N ALA A 11 -12.69 5.55 -3.20
CA ALA A 11 -11.94 6.75 -2.84
C ALA A 11 -10.49 6.69 -3.32
N VAL A 12 -9.84 5.52 -3.25
CA VAL A 12 -8.46 5.35 -3.76
C VAL A 12 -8.42 5.60 -5.25
N PHE A 13 -9.35 5.00 -6.02
CA PHE A 13 -9.46 5.25 -7.45
C PHE A 13 -9.68 6.74 -7.77
N ASN A 14 -10.67 7.36 -7.14
CA ASN A 14 -11.02 8.76 -7.40
C ASN A 14 -9.85 9.71 -7.11
N VAL A 15 -9.16 9.54 -5.98
CA VAL A 15 -8.01 10.36 -5.62
C VAL A 15 -6.86 10.16 -6.61
N ALA A 16 -6.52 8.91 -6.93
CA ALA A 16 -5.45 8.60 -7.87
C ALA A 16 -5.75 9.18 -9.26
N GLN A 17 -6.99 9.07 -9.75
CA GLN A 17 -7.43 9.64 -11.03
C GLN A 17 -7.35 11.17 -11.03
N LEU A 18 -7.82 11.83 -9.98
CA LEU A 18 -7.75 13.29 -9.85
C LEU A 18 -6.29 13.78 -9.83
N CYS A 19 -5.41 13.09 -9.10
CA CYS A 19 -3.98 13.40 -9.08
C CYS A 19 -3.35 13.23 -10.47
N ALA A 20 -3.63 12.12 -11.15
CA ALA A 20 -3.13 11.89 -12.51
C ALA A 20 -3.58 12.99 -13.49
N ASN A 21 -4.88 13.31 -13.49
CA ASN A 21 -5.43 14.37 -14.33
C ASN A 21 -4.78 15.72 -14.04
N GLN A 22 -4.53 16.04 -12.77
CA GLN A 22 -3.89 17.29 -12.40
C GLN A 22 -2.43 17.35 -12.85
N ILE A 23 -1.67 16.26 -12.72
CA ILE A 23 -0.27 16.17 -13.22
C ILE A 23 -0.23 16.40 -14.71
N ILE A 24 -1.13 15.75 -15.46
CA ILE A 24 -1.23 15.89 -16.92
C ILE A 24 -1.61 17.31 -17.32
N LYS A 25 -2.66 17.87 -16.70
CA LYS A 25 -3.13 19.23 -16.96
C LYS A 25 -2.04 20.28 -16.72
N LEU A 26 -1.26 20.10 -15.67
CA LEU A 26 -0.14 21.00 -15.34
C LEU A 26 1.11 20.76 -16.18
N LYS A 27 1.07 19.84 -17.15
CA LYS A 27 2.21 19.47 -18.03
C LYS A 27 3.49 19.21 -17.25
N ARG A 28 3.36 18.53 -16.07
CA ARG A 28 4.54 18.16 -15.29
C ARG A 28 5.40 17.18 -16.08
N LYS A 29 6.73 17.32 -15.97
CA LYS A 29 7.68 16.44 -16.68
C LYS A 29 7.58 14.99 -16.25
N GLN A 30 7.12 14.77 -15.01
CA GLN A 30 6.99 13.45 -14.38
C GLN A 30 6.04 13.50 -13.19
N GLY A 31 5.59 12.33 -12.73
CA GLY A 31 4.77 12.16 -11.55
C GLY A 31 5.00 10.82 -10.86
N SER A 32 4.67 10.75 -9.58
CA SER A 32 4.65 9.50 -8.83
C SER A 32 3.38 9.43 -7.98
N ILE A 33 2.58 8.39 -8.21
CA ILE A 33 1.38 8.08 -7.43
C ILE A 33 1.68 6.83 -6.61
N ILE A 34 1.46 6.90 -5.31
CA ILE A 34 1.77 5.80 -4.39
C ILE A 34 0.50 5.43 -3.62
N ASN A 35 -0.04 4.26 -3.93
CA ASN A 35 -1.23 3.73 -3.28
C ASN A 35 -0.87 2.98 -2.01
N ILE A 36 -1.54 3.29 -0.90
CA ILE A 36 -1.36 2.53 0.35
C ILE A 36 -2.30 1.32 0.34
N SER A 37 -1.71 0.17 0.08
CA SER A 37 -2.37 -1.13 0.09
C SER A 37 -2.22 -1.84 1.44
N SER A 38 -1.95 -3.12 1.43
CA SER A 38 -1.68 -3.99 2.58
C SER A 38 -1.07 -5.30 2.09
N ILE A 39 -0.41 -6.07 2.96
CA ILE A 39 -0.11 -7.49 2.67
C ILE A 39 -1.37 -8.26 2.28
N PHE A 40 -2.56 -7.87 2.78
CA PHE A 40 -3.84 -8.47 2.39
C PHE A 40 -4.36 -8.03 1.00
N GLY A 41 -3.57 -7.29 0.25
CA GLY A 41 -3.70 -7.11 -1.20
C GLY A 41 -2.90 -8.12 -2.01
N LEU A 42 -2.05 -8.93 -1.36
CA LEU A 42 -1.19 -9.94 -1.98
C LEU A 42 -1.52 -11.35 -1.49
N VAL A 43 -1.89 -11.49 -0.22
CA VAL A 43 -2.30 -12.76 0.40
C VAL A 43 -3.61 -12.58 1.16
N ALA A 44 -4.34 -13.68 1.38
CA ALA A 44 -5.61 -13.63 2.11
C ALA A 44 -5.40 -13.74 3.62
N GLY A 45 -6.25 -13.08 4.39
CA GLY A 45 -6.32 -13.20 5.85
C GLY A 45 -7.60 -13.87 6.33
N LYS A 46 -7.51 -14.76 7.34
CA LYS A 46 -8.70 -15.36 7.98
C LYS A 46 -9.61 -14.25 8.53
N LYS A 47 -10.92 -14.36 8.27
CA LYS A 47 -11.96 -13.38 8.68
C LYS A 47 -11.70 -11.97 8.12
N ARG A 48 -11.03 -11.85 6.96
CA ARG A 48 -10.68 -10.59 6.30
C ARG A 48 -11.12 -10.54 4.83
N SER A 49 -12.05 -11.42 4.39
CA SER A 49 -12.43 -11.55 2.98
C SER A 49 -12.73 -10.23 2.30
N VAL A 50 -13.65 -9.42 2.87
CA VAL A 50 -14.03 -8.12 2.30
C VAL A 50 -12.85 -7.14 2.31
N TYR A 51 -12.07 -7.11 3.39
CA TYR A 51 -10.88 -6.25 3.46
C TYR A 51 -9.83 -6.67 2.42
N SER A 52 -9.53 -7.97 2.31
CA SER A 52 -8.62 -8.49 1.29
C SER A 52 -9.12 -8.13 -0.12
N MET A 53 -10.40 -8.36 -0.41
CA MET A 53 -10.99 -7.97 -1.70
C MET A 53 -10.72 -6.50 -2.03
N THR A 54 -10.92 -5.57 -1.07
CA THR A 54 -10.64 -4.15 -1.28
C THR A 54 -9.16 -3.86 -1.50
N LYS A 55 -8.25 -4.59 -0.86
CA LYS A 55 -6.81 -4.38 -1.02
C LYS A 55 -6.25 -5.02 -2.29
N PHE A 56 -6.78 -6.17 -2.71
CA PHE A 56 -6.50 -6.72 -4.05
C PHE A 56 -6.96 -5.78 -5.17
N SER A 57 -8.09 -5.07 -5.00
CA SER A 57 -8.51 -4.07 -5.98
C SER A 57 -7.53 -2.90 -6.10
N VAL A 58 -6.87 -2.50 -5.01
CA VAL A 58 -5.81 -1.47 -5.04
C VAL A 58 -4.58 -1.94 -5.82
N GLU A 59 -4.22 -3.23 -5.69
CA GLU A 59 -3.11 -3.82 -6.47
C GLU A 59 -3.44 -3.86 -7.97
N GLY A 60 -4.65 -4.29 -8.32
CA GLY A 60 -5.14 -4.26 -9.71
C GLY A 60 -5.16 -2.85 -10.28
N LEU A 61 -5.69 -1.88 -9.53
CA LEU A 61 -5.69 -0.46 -9.89
C LEU A 61 -4.28 0.06 -10.12
N THR A 62 -3.34 -0.24 -9.23
CA THR A 62 -1.94 0.20 -9.32
C THR A 62 -1.31 -0.26 -10.62
N LYS A 63 -1.48 -1.53 -10.99
CA LYS A 63 -0.94 -2.09 -12.24
C LYS A 63 -1.61 -1.48 -13.48
N GLY A 64 -2.94 -1.37 -13.49
CA GLY A 64 -3.67 -0.77 -14.61
C GLY A 64 -3.25 0.67 -14.84
N MET A 65 -3.25 1.51 -13.79
CA MET A 65 -2.83 2.89 -13.90
C MET A 65 -1.35 3.05 -14.28
N ALA A 66 -0.48 2.14 -13.85
CA ALA A 66 0.93 2.18 -14.25
C ALA A 66 1.09 2.06 -15.77
N LEU A 67 0.31 1.18 -16.41
CA LEU A 67 0.31 1.03 -17.87
C LEU A 67 -0.31 2.24 -18.57
N ASP A 68 -1.47 2.70 -18.11
CA ASP A 68 -2.23 3.79 -18.72
C ASP A 68 -1.46 5.13 -18.68
N LEU A 69 -0.72 5.36 -17.58
CA LEU A 69 -0.07 6.64 -17.29
C LEU A 69 1.41 6.70 -17.69
N ALA A 70 2.02 5.59 -18.10
CA ALA A 70 3.42 5.52 -18.52
C ALA A 70 3.75 6.52 -19.64
N LYS A 71 2.87 6.69 -20.61
CA LYS A 71 3.02 7.66 -21.70
C LYS A 71 3.09 9.13 -21.26
N TYR A 72 2.65 9.42 -20.04
CA TYR A 72 2.75 10.75 -19.42
C TYR A 72 3.92 10.86 -18.43
N ASN A 73 4.80 9.85 -18.39
CA ASN A 73 5.90 9.78 -17.44
C ASN A 73 5.42 9.83 -15.97
N ILE A 74 4.28 9.20 -15.69
CA ILE A 74 3.72 9.07 -14.35
C ILE A 74 3.88 7.63 -13.90
N ARG A 75 4.62 7.41 -12.82
CA ARG A 75 4.79 6.12 -12.17
C ARG A 75 3.66 5.89 -11.17
N VAL A 76 3.18 4.66 -11.09
CA VAL A 76 2.15 4.27 -10.11
C VAL A 76 2.60 3.00 -9.42
N ASN A 77 2.76 3.04 -8.11
CA ASN A 77 3.20 1.91 -7.29
C ASN A 77 2.33 1.76 -6.05
N SER A 78 2.42 0.64 -5.39
CA SER A 78 1.77 0.42 -4.10
C SER A 78 2.78 0.13 -2.99
N VAL A 79 2.40 0.45 -1.76
CA VAL A 79 3.08 0.06 -0.54
C VAL A 79 2.16 -0.89 0.22
N CYS A 80 2.67 -2.07 0.57
CA CYS A 80 1.91 -3.17 1.17
C CYS A 80 2.41 -3.47 2.58
N PRO A 81 2.07 -2.64 3.58
CA PRO A 81 2.51 -2.89 4.95
C PRO A 81 1.72 -4.03 5.60
N ASN A 82 2.38 -4.72 6.53
CA ASN A 82 1.71 -5.50 7.56
C ASN A 82 1.05 -4.54 8.57
N ILE A 83 0.60 -5.03 9.72
CA ILE A 83 0.04 -4.16 10.75
C ILE A 83 1.09 -3.17 11.26
N VAL A 84 0.80 -1.88 11.10
CA VAL A 84 1.68 -0.78 11.49
C VAL A 84 1.35 -0.32 12.91
N LEU A 85 2.37 -0.09 13.73
CA LEU A 85 2.21 0.49 15.05
C LEU A 85 1.87 1.98 14.94
N THR A 86 0.61 2.32 15.20
CA THR A 86 0.04 3.67 15.16
C THR A 86 -0.75 3.93 16.45
N PRO A 87 -1.13 5.17 16.77
CA PRO A 87 -2.04 5.44 17.88
C PRO A 87 -3.32 4.59 17.83
N ARG A 88 -3.88 4.38 16.64
CA ARG A 88 -5.09 3.57 16.43
C ARG A 88 -4.86 2.09 16.71
N THR A 89 -3.71 1.54 16.33
CA THR A 89 -3.42 0.09 16.43
C THR A 89 -2.72 -0.28 17.73
N LYS A 90 -2.18 0.69 18.47
CA LYS A 90 -1.48 0.49 19.75
C LYS A 90 -2.28 -0.37 20.73
N LYS A 91 -3.61 -0.20 20.78
CA LYS A 91 -4.51 -1.01 21.61
C LYS A 91 -4.46 -2.51 21.31
N TYR A 92 -4.23 -2.92 20.07
CA TYR A 92 -4.11 -4.34 19.71
C TYR A 92 -2.79 -4.92 20.19
N PHE A 93 -1.73 -4.13 20.21
CA PHE A 93 -0.41 -4.55 20.71
C PHE A 93 -0.31 -4.55 22.24
N ALA A 94 -1.27 -3.94 22.94
CA ALA A 94 -1.41 -4.08 24.40
C ALA A 94 -1.83 -5.51 24.81
N ASP A 95 -2.54 -6.22 23.93
CA ASP A 95 -2.78 -7.66 24.13
C ASP A 95 -1.49 -8.45 23.89
N LYS A 96 -0.94 -9.02 24.97
CA LYS A 96 0.30 -9.81 24.94
C LYS A 96 0.22 -11.01 23.98
N LYS A 97 -0.95 -11.65 23.86
CA LYS A 97 -1.17 -12.80 22.96
C LYS A 97 -1.09 -12.34 21.50
N TYR A 98 -1.75 -11.25 21.17
CA TYR A 98 -1.72 -10.67 19.83
C TYR A 98 -0.31 -10.18 19.45
N ASN A 99 0.36 -9.46 20.35
CA ASN A 99 1.73 -8.99 20.12
C ASN A 99 2.69 -10.16 19.86
N LYS A 100 2.63 -11.21 20.70
CA LYS A 100 3.41 -12.44 20.53
C LYS A 100 3.10 -13.12 19.19
N TYR A 101 1.81 -13.20 18.81
CA TYR A 101 1.39 -13.76 17.53
C TYR A 101 1.99 -12.98 16.33
N VAL A 102 1.89 -11.65 16.35
CA VAL A 102 2.44 -10.81 15.27
C VAL A 102 3.94 -11.03 15.16
N LYS A 103 4.68 -10.91 16.26
CA LYS A 103 6.14 -11.09 16.27
C LYS A 103 6.58 -12.48 15.83
N LYS A 104 5.93 -13.54 16.32
CA LYS A 104 6.24 -14.93 15.96
C LYS A 104 6.08 -15.18 14.45
N ASN A 105 5.10 -14.53 13.81
CA ASN A 105 4.83 -14.69 12.38
C ASN A 105 5.58 -13.68 11.50
N THR A 106 6.34 -12.76 12.10
CA THR A 106 7.21 -11.81 11.40
C THR A 106 8.65 -12.29 11.54
N PRO A 107 9.31 -12.84 10.52
CA PRO A 107 10.68 -13.37 10.62
C PRO A 107 11.69 -12.40 11.25
N ILE A 108 11.62 -11.11 10.92
CA ILE A 108 12.46 -10.07 11.55
C ILE A 108 12.11 -9.84 13.04
N ASN A 109 11.03 -10.45 13.57
CA ASN A 109 10.60 -10.37 14.96
C ASN A 109 10.37 -8.93 15.47
N LYS A 110 9.98 -8.02 14.60
CA LYS A 110 9.65 -6.62 14.89
C LYS A 110 8.26 -6.29 14.38
N VAL A 111 7.66 -5.23 14.90
CA VAL A 111 6.40 -4.67 14.40
C VAL A 111 6.74 -3.54 13.44
N VAL A 112 6.04 -3.48 12.31
CA VAL A 112 6.21 -2.40 11.33
C VAL A 112 5.85 -1.05 11.97
N THR A 113 6.69 -0.05 11.76
CA THR A 113 6.50 1.31 12.26
C THR A 113 6.01 2.25 11.15
N VAL A 114 5.53 3.43 11.55
CA VAL A 114 5.19 4.50 10.60
C VAL A 114 6.41 4.93 9.78
N SER A 115 7.59 4.95 10.41
CA SER A 115 8.85 5.30 9.73
C SER A 115 9.21 4.32 8.62
N ASP A 116 9.01 3.00 8.83
CA ASP A 116 9.29 1.99 7.81
C ASP A 116 8.43 2.22 6.56
N VAL A 117 7.16 2.56 6.76
CA VAL A 117 6.24 2.87 5.64
C VAL A 117 6.64 4.19 4.98
N ALA A 118 6.89 5.25 5.76
CA ALA A 118 7.22 6.57 5.25
C ALA A 118 8.51 6.57 4.41
N THR A 119 9.53 5.84 4.83
CA THR A 119 10.80 5.70 4.08
C THR A 119 10.56 5.05 2.69
N SER A 120 9.73 4.01 2.64
CA SER A 120 9.39 3.36 1.37
C SER A 120 8.56 4.27 0.45
N VAL A 121 7.66 5.06 1.01
CA VAL A 121 6.91 6.08 0.24
C VAL A 121 7.87 7.15 -0.29
N ALA A 122 8.78 7.65 0.54
CA ALA A 122 9.79 8.64 0.13
C ALA A 122 10.68 8.11 -1.00
N PHE A 123 11.13 6.84 -0.92
CA PHE A 123 11.87 6.18 -2.00
C PHE A 123 11.06 6.15 -3.29
N LEU A 124 9.80 5.70 -3.26
CA LEU A 124 8.95 5.63 -4.44
C LEU A 124 8.59 7.02 -5.00
N ALA A 125 8.61 8.06 -4.18
CA ALA A 125 8.37 9.44 -4.61
C ALA A 125 9.61 10.07 -5.27
N SER A 126 10.80 9.53 -5.02
CA SER A 126 12.08 10.09 -5.48
C SER A 126 12.50 9.58 -6.85
N GLU A 127 13.52 10.21 -7.42
CA GLU A 127 14.19 9.77 -8.66
C GLU A 127 14.90 8.42 -8.52
N ALA A 128 15.25 8.01 -7.31
CA ALA A 128 15.87 6.70 -7.05
C ALA A 128 15.00 5.52 -7.50
N SER A 129 13.71 5.76 -7.71
CA SER A 129 12.74 4.78 -8.23
C SER A 129 12.24 5.09 -9.64
N SER A 130 13.01 5.83 -10.45
CA SER A 130 12.60 6.32 -11.79
C SER A 130 12.15 5.21 -12.74
N MET A 131 12.67 4.00 -12.63
CA MET A 131 12.31 2.84 -13.44
C MET A 131 11.36 1.87 -12.74
N ILE A 132 10.76 2.25 -11.59
CA ILE A 132 9.83 1.42 -10.83
C ILE A 132 8.40 1.93 -11.04
N THR A 133 7.58 1.15 -11.76
CA THR A 133 6.14 1.39 -11.93
C THR A 133 5.38 0.07 -11.97
N GLY A 134 4.15 0.04 -11.47
CA GLY A 134 3.34 -1.17 -11.33
C GLY A 134 3.81 -2.14 -10.24
N ALA A 135 4.77 -1.73 -9.42
CA ALA A 135 5.35 -2.55 -8.37
C ALA A 135 4.60 -2.42 -7.05
N SER A 136 4.67 -3.50 -6.25
CA SER A 136 4.15 -3.58 -4.88
C SER A 136 5.33 -3.71 -3.92
N ILE A 137 5.58 -2.69 -3.09
CA ILE A 137 6.65 -2.73 -2.08
C ILE A 137 6.09 -3.28 -0.77
N VAL A 138 6.55 -4.47 -0.42
CA VAL A 138 6.09 -5.18 0.79
C VAL A 138 6.91 -4.74 2.00
N ILE A 139 6.22 -4.35 3.08
CA ILE A 139 6.83 -3.91 4.33
C ILE A 139 6.22 -4.74 5.46
N ASP A 140 6.71 -5.95 5.64
CA ASP A 140 6.08 -6.93 6.52
C ASP A 140 7.05 -7.75 7.39
N GLY A 141 8.35 -7.49 7.25
CA GLY A 141 9.40 -8.21 7.98
C GLY A 141 9.46 -9.69 7.61
N GLY A 142 9.04 -10.06 6.39
CA GLY A 142 9.04 -11.43 5.88
C GLY A 142 7.76 -12.23 6.18
N TRP A 143 6.70 -11.60 6.64
CA TRP A 143 5.42 -12.27 6.92
C TRP A 143 4.87 -13.04 5.72
N THR A 144 4.97 -12.50 4.51
CA THR A 144 4.43 -13.10 3.27
C THR A 144 5.45 -13.91 2.49
N ALA A 145 6.69 -14.05 2.97
CA ALA A 145 7.76 -14.76 2.29
C ALA A 145 7.69 -16.30 2.43
N LYS A 146 6.54 -16.84 2.89
CA LYS A 146 6.31 -18.28 3.13
C LYS A 146 5.04 -18.76 2.42
#